data_f94fd4c9d66fbd8cfd372d8843ddb067
#
_entry.id   f94fd4c9d66fbd8cfd372d8843ddb067
#
_cell.length_a   1.000
_cell.length_b   1.000
_cell.length_c   1.000
_cell.angle_alpha   90.00
_cell.angle_beta   90.00
_cell.angle_gamma   90.00
#
_symmetry.space_group_name_H-M   'P 1'
#
loop_
_entity.id
_entity.type
_entity.pdbx_description
1 polymer ?
#
loop_
_entity_poly.entity_id
_entity_poly.type
_entity_poly.pdbx_seq_one_letter_code
_entity_poly.pdbx_strand_id
1 'polypeptide(L)'
;MKKFFVITMCLASTLFNVSAQTKNGGISKEMLKEIQKEVEASPANKALVNAVAANSIDVLAVNRDNAGAFDTYFSIETPKQSITDQKSSGRCWMFSGFNVLRSNFTQKRDSLQIEFSQAYLFFWDQLEKANLMLQGCVDTGKKPIDDTRVQFFFKSPISDGGTFCGVSDLAEKYGLVPAEVMPESYSSDNTSKMRSLIASKLREYGLQLRDMAQKDRKQASIDKAKARMLAQIYKMLVMTIGEPVQKFTYAFKNKSGKAVSTAKTYTPQSFYQEVVGGPINGTFIMAMNDPRRPYYKTYEVEYDRHTYDGHNWKYINLPMDDIEQMAIASLKDGRKLYSSYDVGKFLDRKRGYADTENFDYESLFGTTFGMDKAQRISTFDSGSTHAMTLTAVDLDGKGKATKWKVENSWGASWGQQGYLIMTDRWFREYMFRLVVDKKYVSEKILQAYETEPIMVMPEDPLFLPDEKEVKSE
;
A
#
# COMPACT_ATOMS: atom_id res chain seq x y z
N MET A 1 95.17 -37.47 10.56
CA MET A 1 94.15 -37.69 9.53
C MET A 1 92.78 -37.32 10.13
N LYS A 2 92.31 -36.10 9.94
CA LYS A 2 90.92 -35.69 10.37
C LYS A 2 90.20 -35.27 9.12
N LYS A 3 89.11 -36.03 8.82
CA LYS A 3 88.25 -35.77 7.67
C LYS A 3 87.25 -34.67 8.07
N PHE A 4 87.30 -33.56 7.34
CA PHE A 4 86.23 -32.52 7.44
C PHE A 4 85.05 -32.97 6.58
N PHE A 5 83.89 -33.05 7.19
CA PHE A 5 82.59 -33.20 6.48
C PHE A 5 82.02 -31.79 6.28
N VAL A 6 81.92 -31.38 5.02
CA VAL A 6 81.22 -30.16 4.63
C VAL A 6 79.72 -30.55 4.45
N ILE A 7 78.85 -30.08 5.32
CA ILE A 7 77.43 -30.19 5.15
C ILE A 7 76.94 -29.00 4.31
N THR A 8 76.58 -29.25 3.07
CA THR A 8 75.93 -28.28 2.20
C THR A 8 74.46 -28.21 2.57
N MET A 9 74.07 -27.12 3.24
CA MET A 9 72.67 -26.84 3.62
C MET A 9 71.94 -26.25 2.40
N CYS A 10 71.18 -27.09 1.67
CA CYS A 10 70.25 -26.62 0.63
C CYS A 10 69.08 -25.93 1.32
N LEU A 11 69.03 -24.57 1.23
CA LEU A 11 67.84 -23.81 1.52
C LEU A 11 66.83 -24.04 0.36
N ALA A 12 65.89 -24.92 0.63
CA ALA A 12 64.70 -25.00 -0.21
C ALA A 12 63.80 -23.80 0.13
N SER A 13 63.84 -22.75 -0.63
CA SER A 13 62.86 -21.66 -0.62
C SER A 13 61.54 -22.19 -1.14
N THR A 14 60.67 -22.64 -0.23
CA THR A 14 59.27 -22.87 -0.54
C THR A 14 58.62 -21.53 -0.85
N LEU A 15 58.52 -21.21 -2.14
CA LEU A 15 57.61 -20.18 -2.64
C LEU A 15 56.19 -20.60 -2.24
N PHE A 16 55.69 -20.04 -1.15
CA PHE A 16 54.25 -20.04 -0.89
C PHE A 16 53.61 -19.24 -2.01
N ASN A 17 53.13 -19.95 -3.04
CA ASN A 17 52.12 -19.40 -3.90
C ASN A 17 50.87 -19.19 -3.05
N VAL A 18 50.71 -17.98 -2.53
CA VAL A 18 49.43 -17.50 -2.06
C VAL A 18 48.59 -17.35 -3.34
N SER A 19 47.96 -18.46 -3.75
CA SER A 19 46.80 -18.42 -4.63
C SER A 19 45.79 -17.53 -3.93
N ALA A 20 45.70 -16.29 -4.35
CA ALA A 20 44.55 -15.46 -4.02
C ALA A 20 43.32 -16.25 -4.49
N GLN A 21 42.60 -16.84 -3.55
CA GLN A 21 41.40 -17.58 -3.81
C GLN A 21 40.41 -16.58 -4.43
N THR A 22 40.36 -16.57 -5.77
CA THR A 22 39.34 -15.80 -6.50
C THR A 22 38.00 -16.33 -6.02
N LYS A 23 37.26 -15.50 -5.28
CA LYS A 23 35.88 -15.84 -4.88
C LYS A 23 35.12 -16.11 -6.18
N ASN A 24 34.76 -17.37 -6.43
CA ASN A 24 33.91 -17.75 -7.56
C ASN A 24 32.64 -16.88 -7.50
N GLY A 25 32.40 -16.08 -8.55
CA GLY A 25 31.27 -15.14 -8.64
C GLY A 25 31.69 -13.65 -8.73
N GLY A 26 32.98 -13.31 -8.53
CA GLY A 26 33.46 -11.95 -8.83
C GLY A 26 33.68 -11.74 -10.32
N ILE A 27 33.56 -10.50 -10.81
CA ILE A 27 33.93 -10.13 -12.19
C ILE A 27 35.45 -10.30 -12.33
N SER A 28 35.89 -11.35 -13.06
CA SER A 28 37.30 -11.58 -13.37
C SER A 28 37.76 -10.66 -14.48
N LYS A 29 39.08 -10.58 -14.68
CA LYS A 29 39.66 -9.81 -15.81
C LYS A 29 39.23 -10.38 -17.17
N GLU A 30 39.09 -11.68 -17.25
CA GLU A 30 38.62 -12.40 -18.45
C GLU A 30 37.13 -12.08 -18.71
N MET A 31 36.27 -12.20 -17.70
CA MET A 31 34.88 -11.81 -17.81
C MET A 31 34.70 -10.35 -18.19
N LEU A 32 35.51 -9.44 -17.61
CA LEU A 32 35.46 -8.02 -17.97
C LEU A 32 35.83 -7.78 -19.45
N LYS A 33 36.82 -8.51 -20.00
CA LYS A 33 37.15 -8.43 -21.42
C LYS A 33 36.02 -8.91 -22.32
N GLU A 34 35.31 -9.99 -21.92
CA GLU A 34 34.15 -10.46 -22.68
C GLU A 34 33.01 -9.44 -22.64
N ILE A 35 32.72 -8.88 -21.48
CA ILE A 35 31.73 -7.79 -21.35
C ILE A 35 32.08 -6.61 -22.25
N GLN A 36 33.34 -6.17 -22.25
CA GLN A 36 33.77 -5.07 -23.07
C GLN A 36 33.66 -5.38 -24.57
N LYS A 37 33.99 -6.61 -24.97
CA LYS A 37 33.87 -7.07 -26.37
C LYS A 37 32.40 -7.07 -26.84
N GLU A 38 31.47 -7.52 -25.99
CA GLU A 38 30.02 -7.46 -26.29
C GLU A 38 29.54 -6.01 -26.47
N VAL A 39 29.96 -5.11 -25.59
CA VAL A 39 29.65 -3.67 -25.69
C VAL A 39 30.25 -3.04 -26.95
N GLU A 40 31.48 -3.40 -27.32
CA GLU A 40 32.13 -2.92 -28.53
C GLU A 40 31.46 -3.45 -29.80
N ALA A 41 30.88 -4.65 -29.77
CA ALA A 41 30.15 -5.24 -30.90
C ALA A 41 28.83 -4.52 -31.19
N SER A 42 28.21 -3.89 -30.16
CA SER A 42 26.97 -3.11 -30.27
C SER A 42 27.10 -1.81 -29.48
N PRO A 43 27.90 -0.84 -29.92
CA PRO A 43 28.13 0.38 -29.16
C PRO A 43 26.87 1.26 -29.14
N ALA A 44 26.55 1.80 -27.97
CA ALA A 44 25.50 2.78 -27.84
C ALA A 44 25.78 4.05 -28.64
N ASN A 45 24.77 4.63 -29.27
CA ASN A 45 24.91 5.89 -30.01
C ASN A 45 25.38 7.01 -29.08
N LYS A 46 26.46 7.70 -29.44
CA LYS A 46 27.07 8.74 -28.60
C LYS A 46 26.09 9.89 -28.27
N ALA A 47 25.21 10.27 -29.21
CA ALA A 47 24.21 11.30 -28.94
C ALA A 47 23.20 10.83 -27.93
N LEU A 48 22.78 9.56 -28.00
CA LEU A 48 21.87 8.94 -27.01
C LEU A 48 22.53 8.84 -25.63
N VAL A 49 23.78 8.41 -25.55
CA VAL A 49 24.54 8.38 -24.28
C VAL A 49 24.59 9.77 -23.63
N ASN A 50 24.90 10.81 -24.42
CA ASN A 50 24.92 12.19 -23.93
C ASN A 50 23.49 12.66 -23.47
N ALA A 51 22.45 12.28 -24.20
CA ALA A 51 21.07 12.62 -23.84
C ALA A 51 20.64 11.94 -22.53
N VAL A 52 20.89 10.64 -22.38
CA VAL A 52 20.57 9.87 -21.17
C VAL A 52 21.36 10.36 -19.95
N ALA A 53 22.62 10.73 -20.15
CA ALA A 53 23.46 11.27 -19.06
C ALA A 53 23.01 12.65 -18.56
N ALA A 54 22.28 13.41 -19.36
CA ALA A 54 21.89 14.79 -19.07
C ALA A 54 20.40 15.00 -18.78
N ASN A 55 19.55 13.96 -18.92
CA ASN A 55 18.09 14.07 -18.77
C ASN A 55 17.53 12.90 -17.97
N SER A 56 16.28 13.07 -17.47
CA SER A 56 15.51 11.97 -16.89
C SER A 56 15.27 10.87 -17.93
N ILE A 57 15.49 9.63 -17.52
CA ILE A 57 15.26 8.44 -18.35
C ILE A 57 13.80 8.40 -18.84
N ASP A 58 12.83 8.64 -17.95
CA ASP A 58 11.40 8.61 -18.29
C ASP A 58 11.05 9.63 -19.38
N VAL A 59 11.65 10.83 -19.32
CA VAL A 59 11.42 11.87 -20.35
C VAL A 59 11.90 11.43 -21.73
N LEU A 60 13.01 10.68 -21.77
CA LEU A 60 13.58 10.17 -23.03
C LEU A 60 12.90 8.90 -23.52
N ALA A 61 12.32 8.12 -22.61
CA ALA A 61 11.63 6.88 -22.93
C ALA A 61 10.16 7.11 -23.34
N VAL A 62 9.62 8.35 -23.27
CA VAL A 62 8.24 8.62 -23.67
C VAL A 62 7.96 8.07 -25.06
N ASN A 63 6.99 7.15 -25.15
CA ASN A 63 6.53 6.60 -26.42
C ASN A 63 5.61 7.58 -27.13
N ARG A 64 6.11 8.22 -28.19
CA ARG A 64 5.35 9.23 -28.96
C ARG A 64 4.19 8.65 -29.75
N ASP A 65 4.24 7.38 -30.10
CA ASP A 65 3.17 6.71 -30.84
C ASP A 65 1.92 6.51 -29.95
N ASN A 66 2.12 6.44 -28.61
CA ASN A 66 1.05 6.37 -27.63
C ASN A 66 0.58 7.75 -27.12
N ALA A 67 1.24 8.84 -27.49
CA ALA A 67 1.01 10.16 -26.91
C ALA A 67 -0.37 10.77 -27.23
N GLY A 68 -1.04 10.35 -28.32
CA GLY A 68 -2.31 10.90 -28.77
C GLY A 68 -3.54 10.01 -28.54
N ALA A 69 -3.36 8.80 -28.02
CA ALA A 69 -4.41 7.76 -27.98
C ALA A 69 -5.36 7.86 -26.77
N PHE A 70 -5.50 9.01 -26.14
CA PHE A 70 -6.13 9.16 -24.86
C PHE A 70 -7.35 10.09 -24.92
N ASP A 71 -8.53 9.58 -24.53
CA ASP A 71 -9.76 10.35 -24.34
C ASP A 71 -10.31 10.19 -22.92
N THR A 72 -11.21 11.08 -22.51
CA THR A 72 -11.80 11.15 -21.18
C THR A 72 -13.26 10.70 -21.11
N TYR A 73 -13.81 10.15 -22.20
CA TYR A 73 -15.16 9.59 -22.22
C TYR A 73 -15.21 8.23 -21.53
N PHE A 74 -16.31 7.95 -20.83
CA PHE A 74 -16.59 6.66 -20.17
C PHE A 74 -18.07 6.33 -20.35
N SER A 75 -18.36 5.13 -20.83
CA SER A 75 -19.72 4.63 -21.01
C SER A 75 -20.45 4.39 -19.68
N ILE A 76 -19.70 4.15 -18.59
CA ILE A 76 -20.20 3.98 -17.23
C ILE A 76 -19.34 4.83 -16.30
N GLU A 77 -19.95 5.81 -15.64
CA GLU A 77 -19.29 6.69 -14.69
C GLU A 77 -20.19 6.95 -13.47
N THR A 78 -19.64 6.78 -12.26
CA THR A 78 -20.33 7.09 -11.02
C THR A 78 -20.38 8.62 -10.77
N PRO A 79 -21.31 9.13 -9.95
CA PRO A 79 -21.36 10.56 -9.62
C PRO A 79 -20.04 11.08 -9.05
N LYS A 80 -19.59 12.24 -9.56
CA LYS A 80 -18.37 12.91 -9.10
C LYS A 80 -18.55 13.48 -7.69
N GLN A 81 -17.48 13.43 -6.92
CA GLN A 81 -17.36 14.02 -5.57
C GLN A 81 -16.17 14.98 -5.52
N SER A 82 -16.06 15.72 -4.40
CA SER A 82 -14.85 16.54 -4.12
C SER A 82 -13.60 15.68 -4.07
N ILE A 83 -12.53 16.12 -4.71
CA ILE A 83 -11.24 15.45 -4.67
C ILE A 83 -10.55 15.77 -3.34
N THR A 84 -9.97 14.75 -2.73
CA THR A 84 -9.22 14.84 -1.48
C THR A 84 -7.72 14.88 -1.73
N ASP A 85 -6.96 15.28 -0.70
CA ASP A 85 -5.50 15.37 -0.77
C ASP A 85 -4.86 14.82 0.50
N GLN A 86 -4.20 13.67 0.41
CA GLN A 86 -3.52 13.01 1.52
C GLN A 86 -2.20 13.67 1.92
N LYS A 87 -1.72 14.63 1.12
CA LYS A 87 -0.43 15.30 1.31
C LYS A 87 0.74 14.31 1.43
N SER A 88 1.72 14.62 2.27
CA SER A 88 2.89 13.79 2.54
C SER A 88 2.59 12.73 3.62
N SER A 89 1.59 11.87 3.36
CA SER A 89 1.19 10.77 4.25
C SER A 89 0.86 9.51 3.47
N GLY A 90 1.02 8.34 4.09
CA GLY A 90 0.69 7.02 3.51
C GLY A 90 -0.78 6.62 3.71
N ARG A 91 -1.72 7.57 3.87
CA ARG A 91 -3.13 7.32 4.21
C ARG A 91 -4.04 7.08 3.00
N CYS A 92 -3.52 6.79 1.81
CA CYS A 92 -4.30 6.53 0.60
C CYS A 92 -5.45 5.52 0.83
N TRP A 93 -5.20 4.49 1.62
CA TRP A 93 -6.18 3.48 2.00
C TRP A 93 -7.41 4.08 2.73
N MET A 94 -7.17 5.03 3.63
CA MET A 94 -8.22 5.69 4.41
C MET A 94 -9.02 6.67 3.54
N PHE A 95 -8.34 7.49 2.73
CA PHE A 95 -8.97 8.39 1.77
C PHE A 95 -9.85 7.63 0.78
N SER A 96 -9.32 6.53 0.20
CA SER A 96 -10.06 5.69 -0.75
C SER A 96 -11.26 4.99 -0.09
N GLY A 97 -11.09 4.47 1.12
CA GLY A 97 -12.19 3.87 1.89
C GLY A 97 -13.29 4.88 2.22
N PHE A 98 -12.93 6.08 2.66
CA PHE A 98 -13.89 7.16 2.92
C PHE A 98 -14.60 7.63 1.65
N ASN A 99 -13.93 7.65 0.51
CA ASN A 99 -14.56 7.96 -0.77
C ASN A 99 -15.67 6.94 -1.11
N VAL A 100 -15.47 5.66 -0.83
CA VAL A 100 -16.50 4.62 -0.99
C VAL A 100 -17.66 4.87 -0.02
N LEU A 101 -17.39 5.07 1.27
CA LEU A 101 -18.44 5.28 2.27
C LEU A 101 -19.28 6.53 1.99
N ARG A 102 -18.64 7.67 1.68
CA ARG A 102 -19.37 8.92 1.35
C ARG A 102 -20.16 8.80 0.05
N SER A 103 -19.64 8.06 -0.94
CA SER A 103 -20.36 7.78 -2.18
C SER A 103 -21.63 6.97 -1.91
N ASN A 104 -21.54 5.94 -1.08
CA ASN A 104 -22.69 5.13 -0.69
C ASN A 104 -23.75 5.95 0.04
N PHE A 105 -23.35 6.85 0.95
CA PHE A 105 -24.26 7.73 1.66
C PHE A 105 -24.97 8.72 0.74
N THR A 106 -24.25 9.29 -0.22
CA THR A 106 -24.79 10.33 -1.12
C THR A 106 -25.49 9.78 -2.36
N GLN A 107 -25.39 8.48 -2.66
CA GLN A 107 -25.95 7.86 -3.88
C GLN A 107 -27.43 8.15 -4.09
N LYS A 108 -28.22 8.19 -3.02
CA LYS A 108 -29.65 8.54 -3.05
C LYS A 108 -29.94 9.96 -2.54
N ARG A 109 -28.91 10.79 -2.43
CA ARG A 109 -28.94 12.15 -1.84
C ARG A 109 -28.04 13.09 -2.66
N ASP A 110 -28.28 13.19 -3.98
CA ASP A 110 -27.43 13.88 -4.95
C ASP A 110 -27.08 15.33 -4.62
N SER A 111 -27.90 15.99 -3.81
CA SER A 111 -27.64 17.37 -3.36
C SER A 111 -26.63 17.44 -2.23
N LEU A 112 -26.37 16.35 -1.50
CA LEU A 112 -25.49 16.37 -0.33
C LEU A 112 -24.02 16.25 -0.72
N GLN A 113 -23.20 16.94 0.05
CA GLN A 113 -21.77 16.76 0.08
C GLN A 113 -21.35 16.47 1.51
N ILE A 114 -20.49 15.46 1.67
CA ILE A 114 -19.90 15.10 2.95
C ILE A 114 -18.44 14.68 2.73
N GLU A 115 -17.61 15.01 3.69
CA GLU A 115 -16.25 14.51 3.81
C GLU A 115 -16.04 14.07 5.27
N PHE A 116 -15.45 12.89 5.47
CA PHE A 116 -15.11 12.39 6.80
C PHE A 116 -13.72 12.83 7.20
N SER A 117 -13.50 13.05 8.49
CA SER A 117 -12.21 13.43 9.06
C SER A 117 -11.24 12.27 9.01
N GLN A 118 -10.23 12.37 8.15
CA GLN A 118 -9.13 11.43 8.13
C GLN A 118 -8.27 11.57 9.40
N ALA A 119 -8.05 12.79 9.89
CA ALA A 119 -7.31 13.05 11.12
C ALA A 119 -7.92 12.31 12.32
N TYR A 120 -9.26 12.29 12.45
CA TYR A 120 -9.96 11.58 13.51
C TYR A 120 -9.69 10.07 13.48
N LEU A 121 -9.91 9.43 12.34
CA LEU A 121 -9.75 7.99 12.24
C LEU A 121 -8.26 7.59 12.29
N PHE A 122 -7.38 8.42 11.74
CA PHE A 122 -5.93 8.22 11.79
C PHE A 122 -5.38 8.29 13.21
N PHE A 123 -5.92 9.14 14.08
CA PHE A 123 -5.55 9.13 15.49
C PHE A 123 -5.74 7.76 16.13
N TRP A 124 -6.90 7.17 15.90
CA TRP A 124 -7.23 5.84 16.44
C TRP A 124 -6.42 4.73 15.77
N ASP A 125 -6.22 4.81 14.46
CA ASP A 125 -5.33 3.91 13.72
C ASP A 125 -3.93 3.83 14.35
N GLN A 126 -3.33 5.00 14.60
CA GLN A 126 -1.98 5.05 15.15
C GLN A 126 -1.92 4.54 16.59
N LEU A 127 -2.94 4.80 17.40
CA LEU A 127 -3.01 4.27 18.77
C LEU A 127 -3.20 2.74 18.77
N GLU A 128 -4.05 2.22 17.91
CA GLU A 128 -4.31 0.78 17.79
C GLU A 128 -3.11 0.03 17.24
N LYS A 129 -2.43 0.56 16.24
CA LYS A 129 -1.17 -0.02 15.73
C LYS A 129 -0.07 0.00 16.80
N ALA A 130 -0.01 1.05 17.61
CA ALA A 130 0.90 1.05 18.76
C ALA A 130 0.56 -0.07 19.76
N ASN A 131 -0.73 -0.30 20.03
CA ASN A 131 -1.18 -1.41 20.85
C ASN A 131 -0.85 -2.77 20.21
N LEU A 132 -1.06 -2.95 18.90
CA LEU A 132 -0.68 -4.16 18.17
C LEU A 132 0.79 -4.50 18.33
N MET A 133 1.67 -3.53 18.11
CA MET A 133 3.11 -3.70 18.26
C MET A 133 3.49 -4.08 19.69
N LEU A 134 2.97 -3.38 20.70
CA LEU A 134 3.26 -3.64 22.09
C LEU A 134 2.72 -5.00 22.55
N GLN A 135 1.51 -5.38 22.12
CA GLN A 135 0.95 -6.69 22.42
C GLN A 135 1.72 -7.80 21.72
N GLY A 136 2.10 -7.61 20.45
CA GLY A 136 2.94 -8.56 19.73
C GLY A 136 4.29 -8.80 20.40
N CYS A 137 4.87 -7.76 21.02
CA CYS A 137 6.07 -7.90 21.84
C CYS A 137 5.84 -8.71 23.12
N VAL A 138 4.65 -8.64 23.72
CA VAL A 138 4.27 -9.48 24.87
C VAL A 138 4.06 -10.92 24.42
N ASP A 139 3.27 -11.14 23.39
CA ASP A 139 2.89 -12.47 22.87
C ASP A 139 4.12 -13.27 22.38
N THR A 140 5.09 -12.57 21.83
CA THR A 140 6.38 -13.16 21.39
C THR A 140 7.49 -13.01 22.41
N GLY A 141 7.19 -12.58 23.63
CA GLY A 141 8.18 -12.20 24.65
C GLY A 141 9.23 -13.27 24.96
N LYS A 142 8.84 -14.56 24.93
CA LYS A 142 9.75 -15.70 25.19
C LYS A 142 10.57 -16.17 23.99
N LYS A 143 10.26 -15.66 22.78
CA LYS A 143 11.03 -15.99 21.57
C LYS A 143 12.33 -15.18 21.53
N PRO A 144 13.39 -15.67 20.87
CA PRO A 144 14.61 -14.90 20.69
C PRO A 144 14.36 -13.63 19.86
N ILE A 145 15.24 -12.63 19.99
CA ILE A 145 15.06 -11.32 19.31
C ILE A 145 15.18 -11.43 17.79
N ASP A 146 15.86 -12.43 17.28
CA ASP A 146 16.06 -12.74 15.86
C ASP A 146 14.99 -13.68 15.27
N ASP A 147 14.00 -14.12 16.06
CA ASP A 147 12.81 -14.80 15.52
C ASP A 147 12.08 -13.89 14.51
N THR A 148 11.68 -14.42 13.38
CA THR A 148 11.07 -13.66 12.27
C THR A 148 9.84 -12.87 12.72
N ARG A 149 8.95 -13.45 13.55
CA ARG A 149 7.78 -12.75 14.08
C ARG A 149 8.13 -11.62 15.04
N VAL A 150 9.20 -11.76 15.82
CA VAL A 150 9.72 -10.67 16.67
C VAL A 150 10.27 -9.56 15.79
N GLN A 151 11.07 -9.93 14.79
CA GLN A 151 11.65 -8.97 13.83
C GLN A 151 10.57 -8.18 13.09
N PHE A 152 9.46 -8.80 12.72
CA PHE A 152 8.32 -8.13 12.09
C PHE A 152 7.86 -6.91 12.91
N PHE A 153 7.60 -7.07 14.21
CA PHE A 153 7.17 -5.96 15.08
C PHE A 153 8.23 -4.87 15.26
N PHE A 154 9.51 -5.22 15.27
CA PHE A 154 10.58 -4.24 15.46
C PHE A 154 11.06 -3.55 14.19
N LYS A 155 10.92 -4.19 13.01
CA LYS A 155 11.25 -3.57 11.73
C LYS A 155 10.29 -2.42 11.42
N SER A 156 8.98 -2.67 11.51
CA SER A 156 7.93 -1.70 11.21
C SER A 156 6.95 -1.56 12.38
N PRO A 157 7.35 -0.92 13.51
CA PRO A 157 6.53 -0.87 14.73
C PRO A 157 5.25 -0.06 14.57
N ILE A 158 5.20 0.83 13.60
CA ILE A 158 4.03 1.63 13.23
C ILE A 158 4.19 2.17 11.81
N SER A 159 3.11 2.16 11.04
CA SER A 159 3.05 2.74 9.69
C SER A 159 1.79 3.58 9.54
N ASP A 160 1.76 4.49 8.57
CA ASP A 160 0.55 5.21 8.16
C ASP A 160 -0.18 4.54 6.98
N GLY A 161 0.43 3.50 6.39
CA GLY A 161 -0.21 2.63 5.40
C GLY A 161 -1.30 1.73 5.99
N GLY A 162 -2.08 1.08 5.14
CA GLY A 162 -3.13 0.17 5.57
C GLY A 162 -4.02 -0.34 4.44
N THR A 163 -5.12 -0.97 4.85
CA THR A 163 -6.06 -1.63 3.96
C THR A 163 -7.52 -1.29 4.31
N PHE A 164 -8.47 -1.74 3.51
CA PHE A 164 -9.89 -1.46 3.75
C PHE A 164 -10.41 -2.06 5.06
N CYS A 165 -9.86 -3.18 5.53
CA CYS A 165 -10.25 -3.73 6.83
C CYS A 165 -9.93 -2.75 7.98
N GLY A 166 -8.86 -1.94 7.86
CA GLY A 166 -8.62 -0.86 8.80
C GLY A 166 -9.71 0.21 8.78
N VAL A 167 -10.23 0.57 7.60
CA VAL A 167 -11.35 1.52 7.50
C VAL A 167 -12.60 0.97 8.19
N SER A 168 -12.98 -0.29 7.90
CA SER A 168 -14.17 -0.91 8.47
C SER A 168 -14.07 -1.09 9.97
N ASP A 169 -12.97 -1.69 10.47
CA ASP A 169 -12.80 -1.97 11.90
C ASP A 169 -12.74 -0.69 12.74
N LEU A 170 -11.98 0.31 12.28
CA LEU A 170 -11.84 1.57 13.01
C LEU A 170 -13.14 2.39 12.99
N ALA A 171 -13.84 2.45 11.84
CA ALA A 171 -15.10 3.18 11.75
C ALA A 171 -16.20 2.52 12.60
N GLU A 172 -16.27 1.20 12.64
CA GLU A 172 -17.21 0.47 13.52
C GLU A 172 -16.86 0.67 15.01
N LYS A 173 -15.58 0.63 15.35
CA LYS A 173 -15.11 0.73 16.75
C LYS A 173 -15.18 2.14 17.30
N TYR A 174 -14.77 3.14 16.53
CA TYR A 174 -14.62 4.53 16.99
C TYR A 174 -15.63 5.51 16.40
N GLY A 175 -16.39 5.10 15.40
CA GLY A 175 -17.33 5.97 14.71
C GLY A 175 -16.67 6.85 13.64
N LEU A 176 -17.44 7.81 13.14
CA LEU A 176 -17.01 8.77 12.12
C LEU A 176 -17.28 10.21 12.57
N VAL A 177 -16.52 11.13 12.00
CA VAL A 177 -16.62 12.57 12.26
C VAL A 177 -16.53 13.32 10.94
N PRO A 178 -17.30 14.40 10.72
CA PRO A 178 -17.11 15.27 9.55
C PRO A 178 -15.72 15.93 9.55
N ALA A 179 -15.12 16.12 8.37
CA ALA A 179 -13.78 16.70 8.22
C ALA A 179 -13.66 18.09 8.87
N GLU A 180 -14.71 18.92 8.79
CA GLU A 180 -14.70 20.27 9.38
C GLU A 180 -14.74 20.29 10.92
N VAL A 181 -15.12 19.16 11.55
CA VAL A 181 -15.20 19.03 13.03
C VAL A 181 -13.85 18.68 13.63
N MET A 182 -13.07 17.87 12.94
CA MET A 182 -11.67 17.58 13.28
C MET A 182 -10.82 17.63 12.00
N PRO A 183 -10.34 18.82 11.63
CA PRO A 183 -9.56 19.03 10.41
C PRO A 183 -8.14 18.45 10.53
N GLU A 184 -7.47 18.34 9.40
CA GLU A 184 -6.07 17.95 9.34
C GLU A 184 -5.15 18.91 10.11
N SER A 185 -4.11 18.38 10.70
CA SER A 185 -3.01 19.10 11.32
C SER A 185 -1.77 19.06 10.41
N TYR A 186 -0.77 19.89 10.69
CA TYR A 186 0.52 19.80 10.00
C TYR A 186 1.12 18.36 10.07
N SER A 187 1.03 17.69 11.22
CA SER A 187 1.60 16.37 11.41
C SER A 187 0.79 15.25 10.78
N SER A 188 -0.53 15.39 10.63
CA SER A 188 -1.33 14.44 9.87
C SER A 188 -1.13 14.61 8.36
N ASP A 189 -0.86 15.82 7.89
CA ASP A 189 -0.46 16.10 6.51
C ASP A 189 1.00 15.70 6.20
N ASN A 190 1.86 15.57 7.23
CA ASN A 190 3.30 15.27 7.11
C ASN A 190 3.71 14.25 8.17
N THR A 191 3.31 13.00 7.99
CA THR A 191 3.34 11.94 9.01
C THR A 191 4.74 11.44 9.38
N SER A 192 5.71 11.53 8.49
CA SER A 192 7.03 10.88 8.60
C SER A 192 7.76 11.16 9.91
N LYS A 193 7.81 12.43 10.37
CA LYS A 193 8.54 12.79 11.60
C LYS A 193 7.83 12.29 12.85
N MET A 194 6.52 12.49 12.94
CA MET A 194 5.69 11.98 14.05
C MET A 194 5.82 10.46 14.16
N ARG A 195 5.62 9.74 13.06
CA ARG A 195 5.73 8.28 12.97
C ARG A 195 7.12 7.80 13.41
N SER A 196 8.20 8.43 12.93
CA SER A 196 9.58 8.07 13.31
C SER A 196 9.82 8.17 14.83
N LEU A 197 9.33 9.23 15.47
CA LEU A 197 9.46 9.43 16.93
C LEU A 197 8.64 8.40 17.71
N ILE A 198 7.40 8.15 17.30
CA ILE A 198 6.54 7.11 17.91
C ILE A 198 7.17 5.73 17.71
N ALA A 199 7.66 5.40 16.51
CA ALA A 199 8.34 4.12 16.24
C ALA A 199 9.55 3.89 17.13
N SER A 200 10.38 4.92 17.35
CA SER A 200 11.52 4.85 18.26
C SER A 200 11.06 4.55 19.69
N LYS A 201 10.00 5.21 20.14
CA LYS A 201 9.46 5.00 21.50
C LYS A 201 8.81 3.63 21.67
N LEU A 202 8.11 3.15 20.65
CA LEU A 202 7.54 1.80 20.65
C LEU A 202 8.61 0.70 20.71
N ARG A 203 9.74 0.87 20.03
CA ARG A 203 10.87 -0.07 20.13
C ARG A 203 11.40 -0.15 21.56
N GLU A 204 11.60 1.00 22.21
CA GLU A 204 12.02 1.06 23.62
C GLU A 204 11.01 0.34 24.54
N TYR A 205 9.72 0.61 24.37
CA TYR A 205 8.65 0.01 25.16
C TYR A 205 8.50 -1.49 24.87
N GLY A 206 8.62 -1.89 23.62
CA GLY A 206 8.60 -3.30 23.22
C GLY A 206 9.70 -4.12 23.91
N LEU A 207 10.93 -3.59 23.99
CA LEU A 207 12.01 -4.23 24.73
C LEU A 207 11.69 -4.36 26.22
N GLN A 208 11.11 -3.32 26.85
CA GLN A 208 10.73 -3.37 28.27
C GLN A 208 9.63 -4.41 28.53
N LEU A 209 8.61 -4.50 27.66
CA LEU A 209 7.55 -5.50 27.81
C LEU A 209 8.06 -6.92 27.57
N ARG A 210 8.97 -7.11 26.62
CA ARG A 210 9.64 -8.41 26.42
C ARG A 210 10.45 -8.84 27.64
N ASP A 211 11.23 -7.92 28.24
CA ASP A 211 11.97 -8.19 29.49
C ASP A 211 11.02 -8.63 30.61
N MET A 212 9.87 -7.95 30.75
CA MET A 212 8.86 -8.34 31.74
C MET A 212 8.28 -9.74 31.47
N ALA A 213 7.99 -10.07 30.19
CA ALA A 213 7.48 -11.38 29.80
C ALA A 213 8.53 -12.50 29.99
N GLN A 214 9.79 -12.23 29.67
CA GLN A 214 10.90 -13.16 29.88
C GLN A 214 11.14 -13.48 31.37
N LYS A 215 10.94 -12.49 32.24
CA LYS A 215 11.04 -12.62 33.69
C LYS A 215 9.77 -13.16 34.36
N ASP A 216 8.83 -13.67 33.57
CA ASP A 216 7.54 -14.23 34.03
C ASP A 216 6.80 -13.31 35.04
N ARG A 217 6.81 -12.00 34.76
CA ARG A 217 6.03 -11.03 35.53
C ARG A 217 4.55 -11.33 35.43
N LYS A 218 3.79 -11.07 36.51
CA LYS A 218 2.34 -11.26 36.53
C LYS A 218 1.69 -10.46 35.36
N GLN A 219 0.76 -11.07 34.65
CA GLN A 219 0.08 -10.46 33.51
C GLN A 219 -0.49 -9.08 33.84
N ALA A 220 -1.16 -8.92 35.00
CA ALA A 220 -1.67 -7.63 35.47
C ALA A 220 -0.58 -6.52 35.57
N SER A 221 0.67 -6.90 35.84
CA SER A 221 1.79 -5.93 35.86
C SER A 221 2.21 -5.52 34.45
N ILE A 222 2.21 -6.47 33.50
CA ILE A 222 2.47 -6.23 32.07
C ILE A 222 1.38 -5.32 31.50
N ASP A 223 0.10 -5.63 31.75
CA ASP A 223 -1.04 -4.84 31.28
C ASP A 223 -1.01 -3.40 31.82
N LYS A 224 -0.68 -3.23 33.11
CA LYS A 224 -0.52 -1.89 33.70
C LYS A 224 0.64 -1.12 33.09
N ALA A 225 1.76 -1.79 32.78
CA ALA A 225 2.89 -1.17 32.10
C ALA A 225 2.51 -0.75 30.68
N LYS A 226 1.89 -1.65 29.89
CA LYS A 226 1.41 -1.39 28.53
C LYS A 226 0.41 -0.21 28.51
N ALA A 227 -0.56 -0.16 29.41
CA ALA A 227 -1.51 0.93 29.51
C ALA A 227 -0.82 2.29 29.75
N ARG A 228 0.21 2.35 30.61
CA ARG A 228 1.01 3.58 30.81
C ARG A 228 1.81 3.97 29.58
N MET A 229 2.36 3.00 28.87
CA MET A 229 3.09 3.23 27.61
C MET A 229 2.15 3.78 26.52
N LEU A 230 0.97 3.19 26.36
CA LEU A 230 -0.06 3.67 25.43
C LEU A 230 -0.54 5.08 25.81
N ALA A 231 -0.67 5.42 27.10
CA ALA A 231 -1.02 6.77 27.53
C ALA A 231 0.02 7.82 27.09
N GLN A 232 1.32 7.46 27.04
CA GLN A 232 2.33 8.35 26.48
C GLN A 232 2.22 8.49 24.97
N ILE A 233 1.92 7.41 24.24
CA ILE A 233 1.66 7.46 22.79
C ILE A 233 0.42 8.30 22.53
N TYR A 234 -0.67 8.11 23.26
CA TYR A 234 -1.88 8.94 23.18
C TYR A 234 -1.56 10.42 23.33
N LYS A 235 -0.75 10.80 24.34
CA LYS A 235 -0.30 12.17 24.53
C LYS A 235 0.48 12.71 23.33
N MET A 236 1.37 11.91 22.73
CA MET A 236 2.10 12.32 21.53
C MET A 236 1.14 12.56 20.35
N LEU A 237 0.13 11.71 20.17
CA LEU A 237 -0.89 11.85 19.15
C LEU A 237 -1.77 13.07 19.37
N VAL A 238 -2.20 13.36 20.62
CA VAL A 238 -2.94 14.60 20.95
C VAL A 238 -2.12 15.84 20.59
N MET A 239 -0.81 15.87 20.90
CA MET A 239 0.06 17.00 20.59
C MET A 239 0.32 17.19 19.09
N THR A 240 0.16 16.18 18.28
CA THR A 240 0.51 16.19 16.84
C THR A 240 -0.71 16.22 15.92
N ILE A 241 -1.75 15.47 16.24
CA ILE A 241 -2.98 15.37 15.42
C ILE A 241 -4.12 16.20 16.03
N GLY A 242 -4.19 16.29 17.36
CA GLY A 242 -5.29 16.88 18.10
C GLY A 242 -6.04 15.85 18.93
N GLU A 243 -6.81 16.31 19.92
CA GLU A 243 -7.62 15.44 20.75
C GLU A 243 -8.89 14.98 20.02
N PRO A 244 -9.18 13.67 19.95
CA PRO A 244 -10.38 13.18 19.29
C PRO A 244 -11.66 13.69 19.93
N VAL A 245 -12.56 14.24 19.13
CA VAL A 245 -13.82 14.80 19.60
C VAL A 245 -14.74 13.72 20.13
N GLN A 246 -15.42 13.99 21.26
CA GLN A 246 -16.38 13.08 21.89
C GLN A 246 -17.83 13.41 21.51
N LYS A 247 -18.11 14.70 21.25
CA LYS A 247 -19.40 15.22 20.86
C LYS A 247 -19.21 16.43 19.95
N PHE A 248 -20.10 16.58 18.97
CA PHE A 248 -20.10 17.72 18.05
C PHE A 248 -21.52 18.01 17.55
N THR A 249 -21.75 19.24 17.09
CA THR A 249 -22.99 19.63 16.42
C THR A 249 -22.76 19.74 14.92
N TYR A 250 -23.62 19.13 14.13
CA TYR A 250 -23.47 19.10 12.67
C TYR A 250 -24.81 19.21 11.96
N ALA A 251 -24.82 19.91 10.83
CA ALA A 251 -25.90 19.95 9.85
C ALA A 251 -25.37 19.54 8.50
N PHE A 252 -26.04 18.62 7.81
CA PHE A 252 -25.66 18.22 6.46
C PHE A 252 -25.72 19.41 5.49
N LYS A 253 -24.77 19.48 4.58
CA LYS A 253 -24.61 20.56 3.61
C LYS A 253 -24.80 20.06 2.19
N ASN A 254 -25.25 20.93 1.31
CA ASN A 254 -25.27 20.67 -0.12
C ASN A 254 -23.91 21.02 -0.78
N LYS A 255 -23.79 20.78 -2.09
CA LYS A 255 -22.58 21.04 -2.88
C LYS A 255 -22.13 22.52 -2.88
N SER A 256 -23.03 23.48 -2.54
CA SER A 256 -22.68 24.89 -2.36
C SER A 256 -22.29 25.27 -0.92
N GLY A 257 -22.20 24.29 -0.01
CA GLY A 257 -21.86 24.50 1.40
C GLY A 257 -23.03 25.00 2.28
N LYS A 258 -24.24 25.13 1.73
CA LYS A 258 -25.44 25.56 2.48
C LYS A 258 -25.99 24.37 3.29
N ALA A 259 -26.30 24.62 4.57
CA ALA A 259 -26.99 23.63 5.42
C ALA A 259 -28.37 23.29 4.84
N VAL A 260 -28.68 22.02 4.74
CA VAL A 260 -29.94 21.49 4.21
C VAL A 260 -30.67 20.57 5.22
N SER A 261 -30.10 20.38 6.41
CA SER A 261 -30.74 19.72 7.54
C SER A 261 -30.68 20.60 8.78
N THR A 262 -31.53 20.31 9.76
CA THR A 262 -31.41 20.89 11.12
C THR A 262 -30.12 20.39 11.77
N ALA A 263 -29.42 21.28 12.47
CA ALA A 263 -28.26 20.91 13.24
C ALA A 263 -28.64 19.96 14.40
N LYS A 264 -27.92 18.86 14.52
CA LYS A 264 -28.08 17.88 15.60
C LYS A 264 -26.75 17.70 16.33
N THR A 265 -26.83 17.31 17.59
CA THR A 265 -25.64 16.87 18.36
C THR A 265 -25.41 15.38 18.16
N TYR A 266 -24.18 15.05 17.83
CA TYR A 266 -23.73 13.69 17.59
C TYR A 266 -22.58 13.29 18.52
N THR A 267 -22.48 12.02 18.81
CA THR A 267 -21.22 11.36 19.12
C THR A 267 -20.65 10.76 17.81
N PRO A 268 -19.36 10.44 17.70
CA PRO A 268 -18.83 9.77 16.52
C PRO A 268 -19.58 8.49 16.14
N GLN A 269 -20.01 7.71 17.13
CA GLN A 269 -20.81 6.50 16.93
C GLN A 269 -22.22 6.80 16.40
N SER A 270 -22.93 7.79 16.95
CA SER A 270 -24.27 8.13 16.46
C SER A 270 -24.21 8.75 15.06
N PHE A 271 -23.12 9.44 14.72
CA PHE A 271 -22.91 9.94 13.37
C PHE A 271 -22.62 8.80 12.38
N TYR A 272 -21.79 7.83 12.76
CA TYR A 272 -21.58 6.61 11.98
C TYR A 272 -22.91 5.91 11.66
N GLN A 273 -23.78 5.74 12.66
CA GLN A 273 -25.12 5.15 12.45
C GLN A 273 -26.00 5.98 11.49
N GLU A 274 -25.90 7.30 11.52
CA GLU A 274 -26.66 8.18 10.61
C GLU A 274 -26.16 8.05 9.15
N VAL A 275 -24.81 7.91 8.93
CA VAL A 275 -24.23 7.98 7.59
C VAL A 275 -23.94 6.62 6.97
N VAL A 276 -23.70 5.59 7.75
CA VAL A 276 -23.44 4.21 7.29
C VAL A 276 -24.64 3.31 7.56
N GLY A 277 -25.21 3.36 8.76
CA GLY A 277 -26.49 2.72 9.11
C GLY A 277 -26.41 1.24 9.44
N GLY A 278 -25.20 0.66 9.53
CA GLY A 278 -25.02 -0.76 9.83
C GLY A 278 -23.55 -1.17 9.80
N PRO A 279 -23.25 -2.46 9.99
CA PRO A 279 -21.87 -2.93 9.91
C PRO A 279 -21.33 -2.83 8.46
N ILE A 280 -20.07 -2.46 8.33
CA ILE A 280 -19.33 -2.52 7.07
C ILE A 280 -18.75 -3.93 6.91
N ASN A 281 -18.18 -4.46 8.01
CA ASN A 281 -17.65 -5.82 8.04
C ASN A 281 -18.75 -6.84 7.70
N GLY A 282 -18.40 -7.82 6.88
CA GLY A 282 -19.35 -8.83 6.42
C GLY A 282 -20.23 -8.44 5.22
N THR A 283 -20.28 -7.15 4.81
CA THR A 283 -21.02 -6.71 3.61
C THR A 283 -20.19 -6.74 2.34
N PHE A 284 -18.86 -6.68 2.47
CA PHE A 284 -17.90 -6.70 1.37
C PHE A 284 -17.07 -7.98 1.38
N ILE A 285 -16.53 -8.32 0.22
CA ILE A 285 -15.38 -9.22 0.08
C ILE A 285 -14.17 -8.48 -0.42
N MET A 286 -12.99 -8.97 -0.06
CA MET A 286 -11.72 -8.54 -0.61
C MET A 286 -11.28 -9.55 -1.66
N ALA A 287 -11.14 -9.12 -2.91
CA ALA A 287 -10.60 -9.91 -4.00
C ALA A 287 -9.20 -9.41 -4.35
N MET A 288 -8.32 -10.34 -4.69
CA MET A 288 -6.96 -10.03 -5.18
C MET A 288 -6.65 -10.81 -6.45
N ASN A 289 -5.71 -10.31 -7.25
CA ASN A 289 -5.10 -11.04 -8.33
C ASN A 289 -3.61 -11.27 -8.03
N ASP A 290 -3.29 -12.46 -7.58
CA ASP A 290 -1.94 -12.96 -7.38
C ASP A 290 -1.70 -14.22 -8.22
N PRO A 291 -1.12 -14.11 -9.43
CA PRO A 291 -0.93 -15.26 -10.33
C PRO A 291 0.10 -16.27 -9.82
N ARG A 292 0.80 -16.02 -8.72
CA ARG A 292 1.70 -16.98 -8.08
C ARG A 292 0.94 -18.07 -7.31
N ARG A 293 -0.33 -17.81 -6.97
CA ARG A 293 -1.15 -18.65 -6.09
C ARG A 293 -2.36 -19.21 -6.81
N PRO A 294 -2.87 -20.40 -6.41
CA PRO A 294 -4.10 -20.94 -6.94
C PRO A 294 -5.28 -19.96 -6.85
N TYR A 295 -6.00 -19.81 -7.95
CA TYR A 295 -7.26 -19.06 -7.99
C TYR A 295 -8.41 -19.78 -7.28
N TYR A 296 -9.43 -19.04 -6.89
CA TYR A 296 -10.62 -19.51 -6.15
C TYR A 296 -10.26 -20.16 -4.80
N LYS A 297 -9.17 -19.66 -4.19
CA LYS A 297 -8.77 -20.01 -2.83
C LYS A 297 -8.76 -18.75 -1.99
N THR A 298 -9.10 -18.90 -0.72
CA THR A 298 -9.09 -17.82 0.26
C THR A 298 -7.78 -17.83 1.02
N TYR A 299 -7.25 -16.64 1.22
CA TYR A 299 -5.99 -16.40 1.91
C TYR A 299 -6.20 -15.34 2.98
N GLU A 300 -5.40 -15.39 4.04
CA GLU A 300 -5.37 -14.39 5.09
C GLU A 300 -3.92 -14.05 5.44
N VAL A 301 -3.61 -12.77 5.53
CA VAL A 301 -2.24 -12.30 5.81
C VAL A 301 -2.07 -12.14 7.31
N GLU A 302 -1.11 -12.88 7.91
CA GLU A 302 -0.83 -12.81 9.34
C GLU A 302 -0.41 -11.39 9.73
N TYR A 303 -1.00 -10.83 10.77
CA TYR A 303 -0.78 -9.47 11.31
C TYR A 303 -1.16 -8.29 10.38
N ASP A 304 -1.69 -8.51 9.19
CA ASP A 304 -2.17 -7.41 8.33
C ASP A 304 -3.54 -6.91 8.80
N ARG A 305 -3.56 -6.27 9.96
CA ARG A 305 -4.73 -5.69 10.62
C ARG A 305 -4.36 -4.40 11.35
N HIS A 306 -5.37 -3.59 11.65
CA HIS A 306 -5.20 -2.27 12.26
C HIS A 306 -5.45 -2.26 13.78
N THR A 307 -6.31 -3.12 14.26
CA THR A 307 -6.63 -3.28 15.69
C THR A 307 -6.34 -4.71 16.14
N TYR A 308 -6.01 -4.92 17.40
CA TYR A 308 -5.69 -6.26 17.92
C TYR A 308 -6.91 -7.20 17.85
N ASP A 309 -8.09 -6.65 18.09
CA ASP A 309 -9.40 -7.33 18.06
C ASP A 309 -10.11 -7.23 16.69
N GLY A 310 -9.44 -6.68 15.66
CA GLY A 310 -9.97 -6.53 14.32
C GLY A 310 -9.61 -7.68 13.38
N HIS A 311 -9.88 -7.46 12.10
CA HIS A 311 -9.75 -8.46 11.05
C HIS A 311 -8.42 -8.30 10.30
N ASN A 312 -7.73 -9.42 10.09
CA ASN A 312 -6.63 -9.46 9.13
C ASN A 312 -7.17 -9.27 7.70
N TRP A 313 -6.30 -8.85 6.79
CA TRP A 313 -6.63 -8.82 5.37
C TRP A 313 -6.87 -10.26 4.87
N LYS A 314 -8.15 -10.65 4.81
CA LYS A 314 -8.63 -11.90 4.23
C LYS A 314 -9.10 -11.61 2.81
N TYR A 315 -8.64 -12.39 1.82
CA TYR A 315 -9.01 -12.19 0.43
C TYR A 315 -9.22 -13.51 -0.31
N ILE A 316 -10.03 -13.45 -1.36
CA ILE A 316 -10.11 -14.52 -2.35
C ILE A 316 -9.22 -14.16 -3.54
N ASN A 317 -8.38 -15.11 -3.98
CA ASN A 317 -7.54 -14.94 -5.15
C ASN A 317 -8.34 -15.30 -6.41
N LEU A 318 -8.45 -14.36 -7.35
CA LEU A 318 -9.27 -14.49 -8.55
C LEU A 318 -8.50 -14.12 -9.83
N PRO A 319 -8.85 -14.71 -10.98
CA PRO A 319 -8.41 -14.22 -12.27
C PRO A 319 -8.99 -12.81 -12.54
N MET A 320 -8.29 -12.03 -13.36
CA MET A 320 -8.69 -10.65 -13.67
C MET A 320 -10.09 -10.55 -14.28
N ASP A 321 -10.52 -11.53 -15.11
CA ASP A 321 -11.85 -11.52 -15.74
C ASP A 321 -12.98 -11.50 -14.69
N ASP A 322 -12.87 -12.26 -13.59
CA ASP A 322 -13.87 -12.23 -12.52
C ASP A 322 -13.85 -10.89 -11.76
N ILE A 323 -12.66 -10.35 -11.51
CA ILE A 323 -12.48 -9.04 -10.86
C ILE A 323 -13.11 -7.93 -11.70
N GLU A 324 -12.86 -7.90 -13.00
CA GLU A 324 -13.46 -6.95 -13.94
C GLU A 324 -14.99 -7.04 -13.98
N GLN A 325 -15.54 -8.26 -14.03
CA GLN A 325 -17.00 -8.45 -14.04
C GLN A 325 -17.65 -7.89 -12.76
N MET A 326 -17.09 -8.15 -11.59
CA MET A 326 -17.57 -7.60 -10.33
C MET A 326 -17.45 -6.07 -10.28
N ALA A 327 -16.34 -5.52 -10.76
CA ALA A 327 -16.11 -4.08 -10.84
C ALA A 327 -17.13 -3.40 -11.78
N ILE A 328 -17.33 -3.95 -12.99
CA ILE A 328 -18.31 -3.46 -13.97
C ILE A 328 -19.74 -3.51 -13.38
N ALA A 329 -20.12 -4.60 -12.72
CA ALA A 329 -21.43 -4.75 -12.11
C ALA A 329 -21.68 -3.68 -11.02
N SER A 330 -20.69 -3.43 -10.18
CA SER A 330 -20.74 -2.40 -9.14
C SER A 330 -20.86 -0.99 -9.72
N LEU A 331 -20.05 -0.66 -10.72
CA LEU A 331 -20.07 0.65 -11.39
C LEU A 331 -21.38 0.91 -12.15
N LYS A 332 -21.97 -0.10 -12.78
CA LYS A 332 -23.30 -0.02 -13.43
C LYS A 332 -24.41 0.34 -12.42
N ASP A 333 -24.30 -0.09 -11.19
CA ASP A 333 -25.22 0.27 -10.10
C ASP A 333 -24.83 1.59 -9.40
N GLY A 334 -23.92 2.36 -9.97
CA GLY A 334 -23.45 3.65 -9.44
C GLY A 334 -22.62 3.56 -8.17
N ARG A 335 -22.04 2.37 -7.86
CA ARG A 335 -21.24 2.12 -6.67
C ARG A 335 -19.74 2.22 -6.99
N LYS A 336 -19.03 3.09 -6.27
CA LYS A 336 -17.57 3.17 -6.31
C LYS A 336 -16.97 2.00 -5.54
N LEU A 337 -15.74 1.62 -5.90
CA LEU A 337 -15.01 0.53 -5.26
C LEU A 337 -13.65 1.01 -4.74
N TYR A 338 -13.25 0.45 -3.60
CA TYR A 338 -11.86 0.53 -3.15
C TYR A 338 -11.01 -0.42 -4.01
N SER A 339 -9.88 0.06 -4.49
CA SER A 339 -8.95 -0.71 -5.32
C SER A 339 -7.52 -0.29 -5.05
N SER A 340 -6.55 -1.16 -5.31
CA SER A 340 -5.13 -0.81 -5.16
C SER A 340 -4.26 -1.33 -6.30
N TYR A 341 -3.15 -0.63 -6.54
CA TYR A 341 -2.33 -0.75 -7.74
C TYR A 341 -0.84 -0.57 -7.42
N ASP A 342 0.02 -1.03 -8.33
CA ASP A 342 1.39 -0.53 -8.43
C ASP A 342 1.40 0.74 -9.30
N VAL A 343 0.98 1.84 -8.69
CA VAL A 343 0.63 3.06 -9.41
C VAL A 343 1.81 3.71 -10.12
N GLY A 344 3.03 3.50 -9.66
CA GLY A 344 4.24 4.09 -10.24
C GLY A 344 4.65 3.52 -11.60
N LYS A 345 4.17 2.32 -11.95
CA LYS A 345 4.57 1.63 -13.18
C LYS A 345 3.91 2.22 -14.42
N PHE A 346 4.71 2.65 -15.38
CA PHE A 346 4.27 3.22 -16.66
C PHE A 346 3.23 4.34 -16.53
N LEU A 347 3.31 5.13 -15.46
CA LEU A 347 2.43 6.27 -15.20
C LEU A 347 3.01 7.56 -15.80
N ASP A 348 2.30 8.15 -16.76
CA ASP A 348 2.53 9.54 -17.15
C ASP A 348 1.86 10.47 -16.09
N ARG A 349 2.65 10.91 -15.13
CA ARG A 349 2.18 11.75 -14.01
C ARG A 349 1.56 13.06 -14.44
N LYS A 350 2.14 13.67 -15.50
CA LYS A 350 1.66 14.96 -16.03
C LYS A 350 0.28 14.85 -16.65
N ARG A 351 0.04 13.77 -17.40
CA ARG A 351 -1.26 13.52 -18.04
C ARG A 351 -2.26 12.84 -17.10
N GLY A 352 -1.82 12.24 -15.97
CA GLY A 352 -2.66 11.38 -15.15
C GLY A 352 -3.16 10.16 -15.93
N TYR A 353 -2.26 9.52 -16.68
CA TYR A 353 -2.58 8.41 -17.58
C TYR A 353 -1.58 7.26 -17.42
N ALA A 354 -2.10 6.06 -17.19
CA ALA A 354 -1.31 4.85 -17.01
C ALA A 354 -1.58 3.87 -18.17
N ASP A 355 -0.53 3.51 -18.87
CA ASP A 355 -0.55 2.56 -19.97
C ASP A 355 0.82 1.88 -20.09
N THR A 356 0.84 0.56 -20.29
CA THR A 356 2.08 -0.21 -20.49
C THR A 356 2.93 0.30 -21.66
N GLU A 357 2.30 1.04 -22.59
CA GLU A 357 2.96 1.64 -23.77
C GLU A 357 3.37 3.10 -23.56
N ASN A 358 3.25 3.68 -22.37
CA ASN A 358 3.63 5.08 -22.15
C ASN A 358 5.14 5.33 -22.32
N PHE A 359 5.96 4.33 -22.02
CA PHE A 359 7.42 4.43 -22.06
C PHE A 359 8.01 3.26 -22.83
N ASP A 360 8.95 3.54 -23.72
CA ASP A 360 9.71 2.57 -24.51
C ASP A 360 11.16 2.49 -23.99
N TYR A 361 11.29 1.85 -22.81
CA TYR A 361 12.64 1.60 -22.25
C TYR A 361 13.43 0.56 -23.05
N GLU A 362 12.73 -0.35 -23.75
CA GLU A 362 13.37 -1.41 -24.53
C GLU A 362 14.15 -0.83 -25.71
N SER A 363 13.53 0.06 -26.48
CA SER A 363 14.23 0.78 -27.56
C SER A 363 15.31 1.71 -27.04
N LEU A 364 15.07 2.35 -25.87
CA LEU A 364 16.05 3.27 -25.28
C LEU A 364 17.36 2.56 -24.90
N PHE A 365 17.28 1.37 -24.32
CA PHE A 365 18.43 0.62 -23.81
C PHE A 365 18.87 -0.54 -24.71
N GLY A 366 18.08 -0.88 -25.74
CA GLY A 366 18.36 -2.02 -26.62
C GLY A 366 18.30 -3.37 -25.89
N THR A 367 17.42 -3.51 -24.90
CA THR A 367 17.22 -4.73 -24.12
C THR A 367 15.75 -4.90 -23.73
N THR A 368 15.32 -6.12 -23.37
CA THR A 368 13.95 -6.42 -22.99
C THR A 368 13.76 -6.41 -21.47
N PHE A 369 12.53 -6.13 -21.03
CA PHE A 369 12.08 -6.19 -19.62
C PHE A 369 10.93 -7.21 -19.51
N GLY A 370 11.22 -8.49 -19.80
CA GLY A 370 10.26 -9.54 -20.10
C GLY A 370 9.64 -10.27 -18.90
N MET A 371 9.70 -9.75 -17.65
CA MET A 371 9.06 -10.40 -16.51
C MET A 371 7.53 -10.30 -16.60
N ASP A 372 6.85 -11.43 -16.41
CA ASP A 372 5.40 -11.44 -16.21
C ASP A 372 5.00 -10.95 -14.78
N LYS A 373 3.69 -10.79 -14.53
CA LYS A 373 3.18 -10.31 -13.25
C LYS A 373 3.60 -11.19 -12.07
N ALA A 374 3.61 -12.52 -12.23
CA ALA A 374 4.02 -13.46 -11.17
C ALA A 374 5.51 -13.32 -10.84
N GLN A 375 6.34 -13.18 -11.86
CA GLN A 375 7.78 -12.98 -11.72
C GLN A 375 8.10 -11.64 -11.05
N ARG A 376 7.45 -10.55 -11.49
CA ARG A 376 7.63 -9.23 -10.86
C ARG A 376 7.27 -9.24 -9.39
N ILE A 377 6.16 -9.86 -9.00
CA ILE A 377 5.79 -9.98 -7.58
C ILE A 377 6.84 -10.82 -6.83
N SER A 378 7.22 -11.97 -7.37
CA SER A 378 8.17 -12.89 -6.70
C SER A 378 9.55 -12.27 -6.46
N THR A 379 9.93 -11.29 -7.26
CA THR A 379 11.25 -10.63 -7.22
C THR A 379 11.20 -9.24 -6.58
N PHE A 380 10.08 -8.87 -5.93
CA PHE A 380 9.87 -7.54 -5.31
C PHE A 380 9.92 -6.36 -6.30
N ASP A 381 9.74 -6.61 -7.59
CA ASP A 381 9.67 -5.56 -8.60
C ASP A 381 8.30 -4.89 -8.65
N SER A 382 7.23 -5.60 -8.26
CA SER A 382 5.86 -5.08 -8.27
C SER A 382 5.06 -5.57 -7.06
N GLY A 383 4.19 -4.70 -6.55
CA GLY A 383 3.30 -4.97 -5.42
C GLY A 383 2.22 -3.90 -5.31
N SER A 384 1.35 -4.04 -4.30
CA SER A 384 0.29 -3.06 -4.04
C SER A 384 0.88 -1.84 -3.33
N THR A 385 1.09 -0.73 -4.04
CA THR A 385 1.75 0.47 -3.52
C THR A 385 0.80 1.62 -3.20
N HIS A 386 -0.39 1.66 -3.82
CA HIS A 386 -1.30 2.79 -3.66
C HIS A 386 -2.77 2.40 -3.82
N ALA A 387 -3.61 2.83 -2.88
CA ALA A 387 -5.04 2.65 -2.95
C ALA A 387 -5.72 3.86 -3.60
N MET A 388 -6.69 3.60 -4.47
CA MET A 388 -7.52 4.61 -5.14
C MET A 388 -8.96 4.13 -5.22
N THR A 389 -9.89 5.04 -5.54
CA THR A 389 -11.31 4.72 -5.65
C THR A 389 -11.68 4.55 -7.11
N LEU A 390 -12.06 3.32 -7.51
CA LEU A 390 -12.50 3.02 -8.88
C LEU A 390 -13.89 3.65 -9.12
N THR A 391 -14.01 4.47 -10.18
CA THR A 391 -15.17 5.34 -10.39
C THR A 391 -15.82 5.21 -11.77
N ALA A 392 -15.11 4.71 -12.78
CA ALA A 392 -15.64 4.58 -14.13
C ALA A 392 -14.94 3.47 -14.91
N VAL A 393 -15.67 2.96 -15.92
CA VAL A 393 -15.16 2.04 -16.94
C VAL A 393 -15.73 2.41 -18.31
N ASP A 394 -14.93 2.31 -19.34
CA ASP A 394 -15.40 2.36 -20.72
C ASP A 394 -15.43 0.97 -21.33
N LEU A 395 -16.53 0.64 -22.00
CA LEU A 395 -16.77 -0.68 -22.57
C LEU A 395 -16.82 -0.59 -24.09
N ASP A 396 -16.23 -1.57 -24.76
CA ASP A 396 -16.39 -1.74 -26.21
C ASP A 396 -17.81 -2.23 -26.59
N GLY A 397 -18.07 -2.33 -27.91
CA GLY A 397 -19.35 -2.84 -28.41
C GLY A 397 -19.70 -4.29 -28.07
N LYS A 398 -18.76 -5.03 -27.43
CA LYS A 398 -18.96 -6.38 -26.93
C LYS A 398 -19.08 -6.42 -25.39
N GLY A 399 -19.05 -5.25 -24.74
CA GLY A 399 -19.14 -5.12 -23.29
C GLY A 399 -17.83 -5.41 -22.55
N LYS A 400 -16.68 -5.42 -23.24
CA LYS A 400 -15.35 -5.62 -22.68
C LYS A 400 -14.75 -4.28 -22.26
N ALA A 401 -14.07 -4.23 -21.11
CA ALA A 401 -13.39 -3.02 -20.66
C ALA A 401 -12.27 -2.62 -21.64
N THR A 402 -12.16 -1.33 -21.89
CA THR A 402 -11.08 -0.73 -22.70
C THR A 402 -10.18 0.15 -21.84
N LYS A 403 -10.78 0.87 -20.89
CA LYS A 403 -10.08 1.74 -19.94
C LYS A 403 -10.90 1.95 -18.67
N TRP A 404 -10.21 2.36 -17.60
CA TRP A 404 -10.75 2.59 -16.28
C TRP A 404 -10.39 3.96 -15.76
N LYS A 405 -11.19 4.49 -14.82
CA LYS A 405 -10.90 5.74 -14.12
C LYS A 405 -10.99 5.58 -12.63
N VAL A 406 -10.01 6.12 -11.93
CA VAL A 406 -9.97 6.15 -10.45
C VAL A 406 -9.90 7.58 -9.95
N GLU A 407 -10.57 7.83 -8.83
CA GLU A 407 -10.41 9.03 -8.03
C GLU A 407 -9.18 8.83 -7.14
N ASN A 408 -8.18 9.72 -7.30
CA ASN A 408 -6.94 9.72 -6.53
C ASN A 408 -7.04 10.68 -5.35
N SER A 409 -6.11 10.57 -4.41
CA SER A 409 -6.01 11.40 -3.21
C SER A 409 -4.76 12.30 -3.20
N TRP A 410 -4.37 12.84 -4.37
CA TRP A 410 -3.21 13.74 -4.52
C TRP A 410 -3.61 15.18 -4.89
N GLY A 411 -4.85 15.55 -4.58
CA GLY A 411 -5.39 16.87 -4.84
C GLY A 411 -5.93 17.05 -6.27
N ALA A 412 -6.81 18.04 -6.44
CA ALA A 412 -7.50 18.29 -7.69
C ALA A 412 -6.62 18.86 -8.81
N SER A 413 -5.45 19.40 -8.48
CA SER A 413 -4.49 19.92 -9.48
C SER A 413 -3.67 18.82 -10.16
N TRP A 414 -3.69 17.59 -9.63
CA TRP A 414 -2.93 16.49 -10.15
C TRP A 414 -3.71 15.72 -11.24
N GLY A 415 -2.99 15.21 -12.25
CA GLY A 415 -3.54 14.36 -13.32
C GLY A 415 -4.74 14.97 -14.03
N GLN A 416 -5.81 14.20 -14.20
CA GLN A 416 -7.07 14.64 -14.82
C GLN A 416 -8.01 15.21 -13.74
N GLN A 417 -7.70 16.39 -13.21
CA GLN A 417 -8.49 17.04 -12.15
C GLN A 417 -8.65 16.14 -10.90
N GLY A 418 -7.57 15.49 -10.49
CA GLY A 418 -7.55 14.57 -9.35
C GLY A 418 -7.88 13.11 -9.70
N TYR A 419 -8.14 12.81 -10.97
CA TYR A 419 -8.37 11.44 -11.46
C TYR A 419 -7.15 10.91 -12.21
N LEU A 420 -7.01 9.58 -12.18
CA LEU A 420 -6.12 8.82 -13.03
C LEU A 420 -6.96 7.99 -14.01
N ILE A 421 -6.57 7.96 -15.26
CA ILE A 421 -7.14 7.08 -16.29
C ILE A 421 -6.10 6.02 -16.62
N MET A 422 -6.53 4.78 -16.79
CA MET A 422 -5.65 3.67 -17.13
C MET A 422 -6.28 2.79 -18.22
N THR A 423 -5.47 2.27 -19.13
CA THR A 423 -5.91 1.27 -20.10
C THR A 423 -6.25 -0.04 -19.40
N ASP A 424 -7.11 -0.88 -20.02
CA ASP A 424 -7.44 -2.19 -19.49
C ASP A 424 -6.20 -3.09 -19.39
N ARG A 425 -5.29 -3.06 -20.38
CA ARG A 425 -4.01 -3.80 -20.30
C ARG A 425 -3.17 -3.40 -19.10
N TRP A 426 -3.10 -2.10 -18.77
CA TRP A 426 -2.38 -1.64 -17.57
C TRP A 426 -3.09 -2.07 -16.29
N PHE A 427 -4.42 -1.96 -16.25
CA PHE A 427 -5.25 -2.41 -15.12
C PHE A 427 -4.99 -3.89 -14.81
N ARG A 428 -4.99 -4.76 -15.81
CA ARG A 428 -4.75 -6.19 -15.64
C ARG A 428 -3.35 -6.51 -15.09
N GLU A 429 -2.34 -5.74 -15.49
CA GLU A 429 -0.95 -5.95 -15.07
C GLU A 429 -0.65 -5.40 -13.66
N TYR A 430 -1.21 -4.26 -13.29
CA TYR A 430 -0.79 -3.52 -12.10
C TYR A 430 -1.87 -3.33 -11.04
N MET A 431 -3.07 -3.83 -11.25
CA MET A 431 -4.12 -3.91 -10.23
C MET A 431 -3.93 -5.15 -9.37
N PHE A 432 -4.07 -5.00 -8.02
CA PHE A 432 -3.88 -6.08 -7.06
C PHE A 432 -5.11 -6.34 -6.19
N ARG A 433 -5.77 -5.31 -5.67
CA ARG A 433 -6.85 -5.43 -4.68
C ARG A 433 -8.13 -4.77 -5.17
N LEU A 434 -9.27 -5.45 -4.95
CA LEU A 434 -10.60 -4.91 -5.12
C LEU A 434 -11.45 -5.25 -3.88
N VAL A 435 -12.12 -4.24 -3.32
CA VAL A 435 -13.15 -4.47 -2.31
C VAL A 435 -14.52 -4.24 -2.95
N VAL A 436 -15.36 -5.25 -2.91
CA VAL A 436 -16.65 -5.27 -3.61
C VAL A 436 -17.77 -5.76 -2.70
N ASP A 437 -18.95 -5.12 -2.79
CA ASP A 437 -20.16 -5.53 -2.09
C ASP A 437 -20.58 -6.94 -2.55
N LYS A 438 -20.90 -7.83 -1.60
CA LYS A 438 -21.30 -9.22 -1.82
C LYS A 438 -22.41 -9.40 -2.85
N LYS A 439 -23.29 -8.40 -3.01
CA LYS A 439 -24.39 -8.45 -3.99
C LYS A 439 -23.95 -8.48 -5.45
N TYR A 440 -22.69 -8.08 -5.76
CA TYR A 440 -22.11 -8.14 -7.12
C TYR A 440 -21.24 -9.36 -7.34
N VAL A 441 -21.18 -10.25 -6.36
CA VAL A 441 -20.30 -11.43 -6.36
C VAL A 441 -21.12 -12.67 -6.67
N SER A 442 -20.61 -13.55 -7.54
CA SER A 442 -21.32 -14.79 -7.84
C SER A 442 -21.32 -15.74 -6.62
N GLU A 443 -22.36 -16.56 -6.51
CA GLU A 443 -22.50 -17.54 -5.44
C GLU A 443 -21.28 -18.46 -5.31
N LYS A 444 -20.71 -18.89 -6.45
CA LYS A 444 -19.49 -19.73 -6.49
C LYS A 444 -18.32 -19.03 -5.78
N ILE A 445 -18.12 -17.74 -6.02
CA ILE A 445 -17.04 -16.96 -5.40
C ILE A 445 -17.32 -16.73 -3.92
N LEU A 446 -18.58 -16.45 -3.54
CA LEU A 446 -18.96 -16.30 -2.13
C LEU A 446 -18.73 -17.59 -1.33
N GLN A 447 -19.12 -18.73 -1.87
CA GLN A 447 -18.86 -20.04 -1.24
C GLN A 447 -17.37 -20.31 -1.06
N ALA A 448 -16.55 -19.97 -2.06
CA ALA A 448 -15.10 -20.10 -1.96
C ALA A 448 -14.52 -19.12 -0.92
N TYR A 449 -15.04 -17.90 -0.82
CA TYR A 449 -14.59 -16.89 0.16
C TYR A 449 -14.86 -17.30 1.61
N GLU A 450 -15.91 -18.06 1.88
CA GLU A 450 -16.27 -18.54 3.23
C GLU A 450 -15.47 -19.80 3.66
N THR A 451 -14.58 -20.31 2.81
CA THR A 451 -13.70 -21.44 3.19
C THR A 451 -12.62 -20.99 4.17
N GLU A 452 -12.06 -21.93 4.93
CA GLU A 452 -10.92 -21.68 5.82
C GLU A 452 -9.75 -21.10 5.02
N PRO A 453 -9.21 -19.93 5.42
CA PRO A 453 -8.17 -19.25 4.67
C PRO A 453 -6.81 -19.95 4.80
N ILE A 454 -6.05 -19.93 3.73
CA ILE A 454 -4.63 -20.30 3.74
C ILE A 454 -3.85 -19.10 4.32
N MET A 455 -3.12 -19.34 5.42
CA MET A 455 -2.33 -18.28 6.05
C MET A 455 -1.13 -17.92 5.19
N VAL A 456 -0.90 -16.62 5.01
CA VAL A 456 0.23 -16.02 4.30
C VAL A 456 1.07 -15.24 5.29
N MET A 457 2.38 -15.38 5.19
CA MET A 457 3.31 -14.64 6.04
C MET A 457 3.30 -13.13 5.70
N PRO A 458 3.45 -12.24 6.69
CA PRO A 458 3.43 -10.80 6.45
C PRO A 458 4.63 -10.30 5.62
N GLU A 459 5.71 -11.09 5.55
CA GLU A 459 6.90 -10.78 4.74
C GLU A 459 6.76 -11.21 3.26
N ASP A 460 5.60 -11.70 2.84
CA ASP A 460 5.38 -12.00 1.42
C ASP A 460 5.59 -10.74 0.57
N PRO A 461 6.28 -10.84 -0.59
CA PRO A 461 6.61 -9.69 -1.44
C PRO A 461 5.44 -8.80 -1.82
N LEU A 462 4.22 -9.35 -1.90
CA LEU A 462 3.01 -8.61 -2.25
C LEU A 462 2.50 -7.73 -1.09
N PHE A 463 2.88 -8.03 0.15
CA PHE A 463 2.37 -7.38 1.37
C PHE A 463 3.45 -6.63 2.14
N LEU A 464 4.66 -6.54 1.61
CA LEU A 464 5.68 -5.70 2.21
C LEU A 464 5.15 -4.27 2.34
N PRO A 465 5.36 -3.62 3.51
CA PRO A 465 4.90 -2.26 3.71
C PRO A 465 5.39 -1.35 2.59
N ASP A 466 4.54 -0.44 2.17
CA ASP A 466 4.82 0.58 1.16
C ASP A 466 5.88 1.57 1.70
N GLU A 467 7.11 1.11 1.94
CA GLU A 467 8.24 1.99 2.28
C GLU A 467 8.66 2.87 1.09
N LYS A 468 8.21 2.50 -0.10
CA LYS A 468 8.32 3.32 -1.29
C LYS A 468 7.05 4.18 -1.44
N GLU A 469 6.80 5.08 -0.49
CA GLU A 469 5.95 6.22 -0.79
C GLU A 469 6.44 6.80 -2.11
N VAL A 470 5.58 6.79 -3.11
CA VAL A 470 5.79 7.56 -4.33
C VAL A 470 5.74 9.02 -3.88
N LYS A 471 6.89 9.55 -3.41
CA LYS A 471 7.01 10.96 -3.05
C LYS A 471 6.52 11.76 -4.24
N SER A 472 5.49 12.55 -4.01
CA SER A 472 5.10 13.62 -4.92
C SER A 472 6.24 14.63 -4.93
N GLU A 473 7.16 14.52 -5.89
CA GLU A 473 8.01 15.65 -6.30
C GLU A 473 7.27 16.49 -7.33
#